data_1bc920a9b6c78b801a98b8cf8192598f
#
_entry.id   1bc920a9b6c78b801a98b8cf8192598f
#
_cell.length_a   1.000
_cell.length_b   1.000
_cell.length_c   1.000
_cell.angle_alpha   90.00
_cell.angle_beta   90.00
_cell.angle_gamma   90.00
#
_symmetry.space_group_name_H-M   'P 1'
#
loop_
_entity.id
_entity.type
_entity.pdbx_description
1 polymer ?
#
loop_
_entity_poly.entity_id
_entity_poly.type
_entity_poly.pdbx_seq_one_letter_code
_entity_poly.pdbx_strand_id
1 'polypeptide(L)'
;RGNYYDVPCRLYAYDTRKDRIVKTFDVPVSSFWLDGDLLYVVSAQWSNITMTNEISYAVIDVNKMEVLTRNFITDGTDKLIKIPYGIAVNPVTMDIYVTDAKKYWDPGHLYCFGQDGKKKWDVRTGDIPGHFVFLGNNLNEQ
;
A
#
# COMPACT_ATOMS: atom_id res chain seq x y z
N ARG A 1 8.12 -5.94 14.55
CA ARG A 1 7.46 -6.79 13.55
C ARG A 1 6.46 -7.68 14.26
N GLY A 2 5.24 -7.77 13.78
CA GLY A 2 4.24 -8.70 14.29
C GLY A 2 4.59 -10.16 13.97
N ASN A 3 3.87 -11.09 14.58
CA ASN A 3 3.83 -12.46 14.09
C ASN A 3 2.55 -12.69 13.28
N TYR A 4 2.50 -13.80 12.57
CA TYR A 4 1.39 -14.08 11.65
C TYR A 4 0.06 -14.37 12.37
N TYR A 5 0.08 -14.70 13.65
CA TYR A 5 -1.10 -15.23 14.36
C TYR A 5 -1.59 -14.34 15.50
N ASP A 6 -0.68 -13.75 16.28
CA ASP A 6 -1.06 -13.14 17.56
C ASP A 6 -0.74 -11.65 17.64
N VAL A 7 0.26 -11.19 16.91
CA VAL A 7 0.73 -9.78 16.96
C VAL A 7 0.71 -9.15 15.58
N PRO A 8 -0.21 -8.21 15.34
CA PRO A 8 -0.30 -7.55 14.04
C PRO A 8 0.98 -6.78 13.71
N CYS A 9 1.34 -6.76 12.42
CA CYS A 9 2.38 -5.88 11.93
C CYS A 9 1.92 -4.43 12.10
N ARG A 10 2.72 -3.61 12.76
CA ARG A 10 2.45 -2.19 12.99
C ARG A 10 3.50 -1.32 12.34
N LEU A 11 3.10 -0.10 12.03
CA LEU A 11 3.99 0.92 11.52
C LEU A 11 4.53 1.78 12.67
N TYR A 12 5.84 2.00 12.66
CA TYR A 12 6.51 2.83 13.66
C TYR A 12 7.27 3.96 12.96
N ALA A 13 7.19 5.17 13.49
CA ALA A 13 8.11 6.23 13.17
C ALA A 13 9.27 6.22 14.17
N TYR A 14 10.48 6.08 13.65
CA TYR A 14 11.69 6.05 14.44
C TYR A 14 12.53 7.31 14.17
N ASP A 15 12.85 8.06 15.22
CA ASP A 15 13.71 9.22 15.16
C ASP A 15 15.17 8.77 15.32
N THR A 16 15.93 8.79 14.23
CA THR A 16 17.33 8.35 14.22
C THR A 16 18.27 9.27 15.00
N ARG A 17 17.88 10.53 15.24
CA ARG A 17 18.68 11.48 16.03
C ARG A 17 18.47 11.25 17.52
N LYS A 18 17.25 10.92 17.92
CA LYS A 18 16.88 10.66 19.31
C LYS A 18 17.00 9.19 19.70
N ASP A 19 17.31 8.34 18.73
CA ASP A 19 17.45 6.89 18.87
C ASP A 19 16.24 6.23 19.56
N ARG A 20 15.03 6.61 19.16
CA ARG A 20 13.79 6.08 19.75
C ARG A 20 12.60 6.09 18.79
N ILE A 21 11.62 5.23 19.06
CA ILE A 21 10.29 5.29 18.44
C ILE A 21 9.58 6.54 18.96
N VAL A 22 9.13 7.40 18.04
CA VAL A 22 8.40 8.64 18.35
C VAL A 22 6.91 8.51 18.14
N LYS A 23 6.48 7.55 17.28
CA LYS A 23 5.07 7.28 17.02
C LYS A 23 4.86 5.81 16.66
N THR A 24 3.79 5.25 17.17
CA THR A 24 3.23 3.98 16.71
C THR A 24 1.88 4.27 16.06
N PHE A 25 1.71 3.83 14.82
CA PHE A 25 0.43 3.97 14.11
C PHE A 25 -0.40 2.71 14.32
N ASP A 26 -1.66 2.88 14.68
CA ASP A 26 -2.64 1.79 14.75
C ASP A 26 -3.20 1.53 13.34
N VAL A 27 -2.31 1.14 12.45
CA VAL A 27 -2.60 0.77 11.06
C VAL A 27 -1.82 -0.50 10.77
N PRO A 28 -2.49 -1.60 10.40
CA PRO A 28 -1.79 -2.79 9.94
C PRO A 28 -1.06 -2.48 8.63
N VAL A 29 0.11 -3.09 8.44
CA VAL A 29 0.97 -2.84 7.29
C VAL A 29 1.56 -4.13 6.74
N SER A 30 1.39 -4.35 5.43
CA SER A 30 2.10 -5.38 4.65
C SER A 30 3.09 -4.75 3.67
N SER A 31 2.68 -3.68 3.01
CA SER A 31 3.51 -2.92 2.08
C SER A 31 3.19 -1.44 2.18
N PHE A 32 4.15 -0.60 1.83
CA PHE A 32 3.97 0.86 1.83
C PHE A 32 4.84 1.54 0.78
N TRP A 33 4.43 2.75 0.42
CA TRP A 33 5.16 3.64 -0.48
C TRP A 33 5.13 5.07 0.05
N LEU A 34 6.29 5.70 0.13
CA LEU A 34 6.42 7.09 0.52
C LEU A 34 6.52 7.97 -0.73
N ASP A 35 5.63 8.93 -0.85
CA ASP A 35 5.67 9.98 -1.86
C ASP A 35 5.56 11.35 -1.20
N GLY A 36 6.64 12.13 -1.24
CA GLY A 36 6.73 13.37 -0.48
C GLY A 36 6.46 13.15 1.01
N ASP A 37 5.43 13.80 1.53
CA ASP A 37 5.02 13.72 2.94
C ASP A 37 3.90 12.71 3.18
N LEU A 38 3.46 11.98 2.14
CA LEU A 38 2.38 11.02 2.22
C LEU A 38 2.90 9.59 2.15
N LEU A 39 2.59 8.81 3.16
CA LEU A 39 2.85 7.38 3.20
C LEU A 39 1.58 6.61 2.87
N TYR A 40 1.58 5.96 1.73
CA TYR A 40 0.52 5.07 1.29
C TYR A 40 0.79 3.66 1.81
N VAL A 41 -0.19 3.07 2.47
CA VAL A 41 -0.04 1.77 3.15
C VAL A 41 -1.13 0.82 2.68
N VAL A 42 -0.74 -0.39 2.34
CA VAL A 42 -1.68 -1.50 2.12
C VAL A 42 -1.39 -2.63 3.11
N SER A 43 -2.43 -3.30 3.52
CA SER A 43 -2.34 -4.47 4.37
C SER A 43 -3.31 -5.55 3.93
N ALA A 44 -2.84 -6.78 3.99
CA ALA A 44 -3.66 -7.99 3.99
C ALA A 44 -3.16 -8.86 5.13
N GLN A 45 -3.90 -8.88 6.23
CA GLN A 45 -3.54 -9.63 7.42
C GLN A 45 -4.60 -10.68 7.72
N TRP A 46 -4.16 -11.92 7.88
CA TRP A 46 -5.06 -12.98 8.30
C TRP A 46 -5.59 -12.77 9.70
N SER A 47 -6.91 -12.86 9.86
CA SER A 47 -7.59 -12.80 11.14
C SER A 47 -8.09 -14.20 11.54
N ASN A 48 -7.61 -14.70 12.66
CA ASN A 48 -8.10 -15.97 13.21
C ASN A 48 -9.53 -15.87 13.80
N ILE A 49 -10.02 -14.63 13.97
CA ILE A 49 -11.37 -14.38 14.47
C ILE A 49 -12.38 -14.49 13.34
N THR A 50 -12.11 -13.79 12.23
CA THR A 50 -13.00 -13.74 11.06
C THR A 50 -12.71 -14.86 10.06
N MET A 51 -11.58 -15.56 10.20
CA MET A 51 -11.07 -16.57 9.24
C MET A 51 -10.95 -16.01 7.81
N THR A 52 -10.62 -14.73 7.72
CA THR A 52 -10.43 -14.01 6.44
C THR A 52 -9.26 -13.04 6.54
N ASN A 53 -8.80 -12.52 5.40
CA ASN A 53 -7.87 -11.42 5.38
C ASN A 53 -8.58 -10.10 5.73
N GLU A 54 -8.09 -9.42 6.75
CA GLU A 54 -8.42 -8.03 7.03
C GLU A 54 -7.57 -7.13 6.13
N ILE A 55 -8.24 -6.39 5.28
CA ILE A 55 -7.60 -5.57 4.25
C ILE A 55 -7.79 -4.10 4.59
N SER A 56 -6.74 -3.31 4.45
CA SER A 56 -6.80 -1.86 4.63
C SER A 56 -5.95 -1.12 3.60
N TYR A 57 -6.34 0.13 3.34
CA TYR A 57 -5.68 1.04 2.39
C TYR A 57 -5.56 2.41 3.05
N ALA A 58 -4.50 2.65 3.80
CA ALA A 58 -4.35 3.88 4.56
C ALA A 58 -3.42 4.88 3.87
N VAL A 59 -3.64 6.17 4.17
CA VAL A 59 -2.70 7.25 3.88
C VAL A 59 -2.36 7.96 5.17
N ILE A 60 -1.08 8.19 5.40
CA ILE A 60 -0.52 8.82 6.59
C ILE A 60 0.29 10.05 6.17
N ASP A 61 0.03 11.18 6.81
CA ASP A 61 0.90 12.35 6.73
C ASP A 61 2.07 12.13 7.71
N VAL A 62 3.27 11.97 7.16
CA VAL A 62 4.45 11.65 7.99
C VAL A 62 5.01 12.86 8.73
N ASN A 63 4.72 14.09 8.28
CA ASN A 63 5.12 15.30 9.00
C ASN A 63 4.23 15.57 10.20
N LYS A 64 2.93 15.43 10.02
CA LYS A 64 1.96 15.59 11.11
C LYS A 64 1.83 14.36 12.00
N MET A 65 2.38 13.22 11.55
CA MET A 65 2.24 11.93 12.22
C MET A 65 0.77 11.52 12.40
N GLU A 66 -0.06 11.75 11.38
CA GLU A 66 -1.51 11.52 11.41
C GLU A 66 -1.98 10.60 10.29
N VAL A 67 -2.95 9.75 10.60
CA VAL A 67 -3.65 8.93 9.60
C VAL A 67 -4.73 9.81 8.95
N LEU A 68 -4.56 10.12 7.67
CA LEU A 68 -5.50 10.95 6.91
C LEU A 68 -6.74 10.16 6.49
N THR A 69 -6.56 8.93 6.06
CA THR A 69 -7.65 8.01 5.72
C THR A 69 -7.23 6.57 5.97
N ARG A 70 -8.20 5.71 6.24
CA ARG A 70 -7.99 4.26 6.37
C ARG A 70 -8.37 3.49 5.10
N ASN A 71 -9.00 4.17 4.13
CA ASN A 71 -9.25 3.63 2.80
C ASN A 71 -9.21 4.77 1.78
N PHE A 72 -8.19 4.75 0.91
CA PHE A 72 -8.07 5.74 -0.17
C PHE A 72 -8.83 5.32 -1.44
N ILE A 73 -9.32 4.08 -1.54
CA ILE A 73 -10.12 3.61 -2.69
C ILE A 73 -11.57 4.02 -2.44
N THR A 74 -12.11 4.88 -3.29
CA THR A 74 -13.40 5.55 -3.05
C THR A 74 -14.57 5.03 -3.90
N ASP A 75 -14.29 4.17 -4.89
CA ASP A 75 -15.28 3.70 -5.87
C ASP A 75 -15.74 2.25 -5.64
N GLY A 76 -15.32 1.64 -4.54
CA GLY A 76 -15.67 0.26 -4.20
C GLY A 76 -14.80 -0.82 -4.86
N THR A 77 -13.77 -0.43 -5.64
CA THR A 77 -12.83 -1.38 -6.25
C THR A 77 -12.02 -2.16 -5.20
N ASP A 78 -11.87 -1.62 -4.00
CA ASP A 78 -11.24 -2.30 -2.84
C ASP A 78 -11.84 -3.69 -2.58
N LYS A 79 -13.15 -3.88 -2.82
CA LYS A 79 -13.85 -5.16 -2.64
C LYS A 79 -13.47 -6.22 -3.68
N LEU A 80 -12.89 -5.81 -4.80
CA LEU A 80 -12.44 -6.73 -5.87
C LEU A 80 -11.03 -7.27 -5.61
N ILE A 81 -10.21 -6.51 -4.87
CA ILE A 81 -8.83 -6.86 -4.53
C ILE A 81 -8.87 -7.88 -3.39
N LYS A 82 -8.23 -9.03 -3.60
CA LYS A 82 -8.25 -10.14 -2.63
C LYS A 82 -7.09 -10.09 -1.65
N ILE A 83 -5.89 -9.85 -2.17
CA ILE A 83 -4.66 -9.76 -1.38
C ILE A 83 -3.84 -8.59 -1.93
N PRO A 84 -4.03 -7.37 -1.42
CA PRO A 84 -3.17 -6.25 -1.80
C PRO A 84 -1.74 -6.57 -1.39
N TYR A 85 -0.83 -6.56 -2.36
CA TYR A 85 0.53 -7.06 -2.17
C TYR A 85 1.60 -5.99 -2.34
N GLY A 86 1.57 -5.26 -3.45
CA GLY A 86 2.46 -4.14 -3.73
C GLY A 86 1.69 -2.84 -3.87
N ILE A 87 2.34 -1.74 -3.54
CA ILE A 87 1.83 -0.38 -3.72
C ILE A 87 2.93 0.53 -4.22
N ALA A 88 2.60 1.45 -5.11
CA ALA A 88 3.47 2.54 -5.54
C ALA A 88 2.65 3.76 -5.97
N VAL A 89 3.27 4.93 -5.93
CA VAL A 89 2.71 6.17 -6.47
C VAL A 89 3.64 6.70 -7.54
N ASN A 90 3.11 7.04 -8.70
CA ASN A 90 3.89 7.65 -9.76
C ASN A 90 4.25 9.08 -9.37
N PRO A 91 5.54 9.43 -9.27
CA PRO A 91 5.94 10.75 -8.77
C PRO A 91 5.60 11.92 -9.72
N VAL A 92 5.17 11.62 -10.95
CA VAL A 92 4.82 12.63 -11.97
C VAL A 92 3.31 12.79 -12.08
N THR A 93 2.58 11.68 -12.24
CA THR A 93 1.13 11.70 -12.45
C THR A 93 0.34 11.60 -11.14
N MET A 94 1.00 11.23 -10.06
CA MET A 94 0.40 10.97 -8.74
C MET A 94 -0.62 9.83 -8.77
N ASP A 95 -0.60 9.00 -9.80
CA ASP A 95 -1.45 7.82 -9.88
C ASP A 95 -0.96 6.76 -8.90
N ILE A 96 -1.91 6.13 -8.22
CA ILE A 96 -1.65 5.10 -7.21
C ILE A 96 -1.79 3.73 -7.88
N TYR A 97 -0.78 2.91 -7.75
CA TYR A 97 -0.77 1.54 -8.25
C TYR A 97 -0.86 0.55 -7.09
N VAL A 98 -1.80 -0.38 -7.17
CA VAL A 98 -1.96 -1.46 -6.19
C VAL A 98 -1.99 -2.78 -6.94
N THR A 99 -1.20 -3.74 -6.49
CA THR A 99 -1.25 -5.09 -7.02
C THR A 99 -2.06 -6.02 -6.13
N ASP A 100 -2.73 -6.97 -6.76
CA ASP A 100 -3.47 -8.05 -6.10
C ASP A 100 -2.79 -9.39 -6.40
N ALA A 101 -2.29 -10.05 -5.40
CA ALA A 101 -1.67 -11.37 -5.50
C ALA A 101 -2.72 -12.51 -5.59
N LYS A 102 -4.01 -12.19 -5.57
CA LYS A 102 -5.12 -13.16 -5.64
C LYS A 102 -4.99 -14.25 -4.58
N LYS A 103 -4.59 -15.45 -5.02
CA LYS A 103 -4.39 -16.63 -4.17
C LYS A 103 -2.93 -17.09 -4.14
N TYR A 104 -1.98 -16.26 -4.61
CA TYR A 104 -0.56 -16.54 -4.77
C TYR A 104 -0.17 -17.56 -5.87
N TRP A 105 -1.13 -18.29 -6.43
CA TRP A 105 -0.95 -19.24 -7.55
C TRP A 105 -1.82 -18.92 -8.77
N ASP A 106 -2.72 -17.95 -8.64
CA ASP A 106 -3.48 -17.37 -9.75
C ASP A 106 -2.74 -16.14 -10.27
N PRO A 107 -2.75 -15.86 -11.58
CA PRO A 107 -2.21 -14.62 -12.11
C PRO A 107 -2.79 -13.41 -11.39
N GLY A 108 -1.89 -12.53 -10.98
CA GLY A 108 -2.22 -11.31 -10.27
C GLY A 108 -2.93 -10.27 -11.13
N HIS A 109 -3.23 -9.15 -10.50
CA HIS A 109 -3.78 -7.96 -11.14
C HIS A 109 -3.06 -6.72 -10.69
N LEU A 110 -2.95 -5.75 -11.59
CA LEU A 110 -2.50 -4.40 -11.29
C LEU A 110 -3.67 -3.45 -11.49
N TYR A 111 -3.96 -2.67 -10.47
CA TYR A 111 -4.98 -1.61 -10.49
C TYR A 111 -4.28 -0.25 -10.45
N CYS A 112 -4.77 0.69 -11.27
CA CYS A 112 -4.36 2.08 -11.26
C CYS A 112 -5.52 2.95 -10.80
N PHE A 113 -5.24 3.79 -9.79
CA PHE A 113 -6.20 4.73 -9.23
C PHE A 113 -5.70 6.17 -9.43
N GLY A 114 -6.63 7.11 -9.62
CA GLY A 114 -6.33 8.53 -9.52
C GLY A 114 -6.15 8.97 -8.07
N GLN A 115 -5.73 10.22 -7.87
CA GLN A 115 -5.62 10.83 -6.54
C GLN A 115 -6.95 10.89 -5.78
N ASP A 116 -8.07 10.89 -6.51
CA ASP A 116 -9.43 10.84 -5.95
C ASP A 116 -9.84 9.44 -5.47
N GLY A 117 -8.96 8.46 -5.60
CA GLY A 117 -9.19 7.08 -5.20
C GLY A 117 -10.08 6.27 -6.13
N LYS A 118 -10.38 6.79 -7.33
CA LYS A 118 -11.17 6.06 -8.33
C LYS A 118 -10.28 5.29 -9.29
N LYS A 119 -10.71 4.09 -9.64
CA LYS A 119 -10.02 3.26 -10.61
C LYS A 119 -10.01 3.91 -11.99
N LYS A 120 -8.83 4.07 -12.58
CA LYS A 120 -8.63 4.49 -13.96
C LYS A 120 -8.64 3.31 -14.93
N TRP A 121 -7.90 2.26 -14.57
CA TRP A 121 -7.77 1.02 -15.35
C TRP A 121 -7.22 -0.11 -14.49
N ASP A 122 -7.27 -1.31 -15.01
CA ASP A 122 -6.65 -2.49 -14.43
C ASP A 122 -6.14 -3.43 -15.52
N VAL A 123 -5.15 -4.26 -15.18
CA VAL A 123 -4.57 -5.23 -16.11
C VAL A 123 -4.12 -6.47 -15.36
N ARG A 124 -4.24 -7.62 -16.03
CA ARG A 124 -3.72 -8.89 -15.54
C ARG A 124 -2.20 -8.89 -15.57
N THR A 125 -1.56 -9.44 -14.54
CA THR A 125 -0.12 -9.57 -14.41
C THR A 125 0.30 -11.04 -14.31
N GLY A 126 1.60 -11.28 -14.15
CA GLY A 126 2.10 -12.57 -13.66
C GLY A 126 1.75 -12.81 -12.20
N ASP A 127 2.24 -13.93 -11.66
CA ASP A 127 1.98 -14.32 -10.28
C ASP A 127 2.71 -13.40 -9.30
N ILE A 128 2.06 -13.09 -8.16
CA ILE A 128 2.64 -12.36 -7.03
C ILE A 128 3.36 -11.06 -7.45
N PRO A 129 2.69 -10.10 -8.12
CA PRO A 129 3.32 -8.84 -8.52
C PRO A 129 3.59 -7.97 -7.29
N GLY A 130 4.86 -7.77 -6.92
CA GLY A 130 5.22 -7.18 -5.63
C GLY A 130 5.98 -5.85 -5.69
N HIS A 131 6.66 -5.57 -6.81
CA HIS A 131 7.58 -4.45 -6.88
C HIS A 131 7.34 -3.57 -8.10
N PHE A 132 7.66 -2.27 -7.94
CA PHE A 132 7.50 -1.25 -8.96
C PHE A 132 8.83 -0.53 -9.19
N VAL A 133 9.06 -0.15 -10.42
CA VAL A 133 10.14 0.76 -10.81
C VAL A 133 9.56 1.78 -11.79
N PHE A 134 9.76 3.06 -11.51
CA PHE A 134 9.46 4.14 -12.45
C PHE A 134 10.73 4.54 -13.17
N LEU A 135 10.72 4.40 -14.48
CA LEU A 135 11.82 4.85 -15.34
C LEU A 135 11.54 6.29 -15.75
N GLY A 136 12.41 7.22 -15.36
CA GLY A 136 12.36 8.59 -15.84
C GLY A 136 12.73 8.64 -17.33
N ASN A 137 11.97 9.38 -18.12
CA ASN A 137 12.34 9.65 -19.51
C ASN A 137 13.48 10.67 -19.54
N ASN A 138 14.72 10.25 -19.32
CA ASN A 138 15.92 11.01 -19.71
C ASN A 138 16.18 10.82 -21.22
N LEU A 139 15.14 11.02 -22.05
CA LEU A 139 15.27 10.93 -23.51
C LEU A 139 15.56 12.28 -24.17
N ASN A 140 16.00 13.29 -23.42
CA ASN A 140 16.38 14.58 -23.97
C ASN A 140 17.82 14.96 -23.60
N GLU A 141 18.79 14.07 -23.84
CA GLU A 141 20.19 14.46 -23.99
C GLU A 141 20.81 13.59 -25.11
N GLN A 142 20.52 13.94 -26.33
CA GLN A 142 21.43 13.75 -27.49
C GLN A 142 21.32 14.94 -28.40
#